data_0f7a6f5f4b733bd8e76c4330aef1f811
#
_entry.id   0f7a6f5f4b733bd8e76c4330aef1f811
#
_cell.length_a   1.000
_cell.length_b   1.000
_cell.length_c   1.000
_cell.angle_alpha   90.00
_cell.angle_beta   90.00
_cell.angle_gamma   90.00
#
_symmetry.space_group_name_H-M   'P 1'
#
loop_
_entity.id
_entity.type
_entity.pdbx_description
1 polymer ?
#
loop_
_entity_poly.entity_id
_entity_poly.type
_entity_poly.pdbx_seq_one_letter_code
_entity_poly.pdbx_strand_id
1 'polypeptide(L)'
;MAKAKPDKKADIKAASDRGETVSAMEPLLLREDARYRASLTDLALELAQKSAGFRRSLPESLLCSLADLVRSMNCYYSNLIEGHDTHPVDIERALKGDYSKDARKRDLQLEAKAHIEVQQWIDAGGLKSRSVTVAGITEVHRRFCKLLPADLLSVEDPATRERFTVVPGELRRKDVQVGRHVAISPSAVPRFLARFEQVYAGLGKTECILAAAAAHHRL
;
A
#
# COMPACT_ATOMS: atom_id res chain seq x y z
N MET A 1 17.37 29.72 -36.56
CA MET A 1 16.15 29.53 -35.73
C MET A 1 15.52 28.21 -36.11
N ALA A 2 15.81 27.15 -35.40
CA ALA A 2 15.26 25.80 -35.64
C ALA A 2 13.97 25.68 -34.80
N LYS A 3 12.82 25.44 -35.46
CA LYS A 3 11.54 25.18 -34.82
C LYS A 3 11.57 23.79 -34.18
N ALA A 4 11.42 23.73 -32.85
CA ALA A 4 11.20 22.49 -32.11
C ALA A 4 9.89 21.83 -32.60
N LYS A 5 9.96 20.56 -32.98
CA LYS A 5 8.78 19.73 -33.26
C LYS A 5 8.05 19.46 -31.95
N PRO A 6 6.71 19.50 -31.94
CA PRO A 6 5.95 19.12 -30.76
C PRO A 6 6.09 17.62 -30.52
N ASP A 7 6.43 17.24 -29.29
CA ASP A 7 6.41 15.87 -28.80
C ASP A 7 5.03 15.25 -29.04
N LYS A 8 4.98 14.23 -29.88
CA LYS A 8 3.82 13.35 -29.99
C LYS A 8 3.67 12.61 -28.68
N LYS A 9 2.76 13.07 -27.81
CA LYS A 9 2.19 12.22 -26.77
C LYS A 9 1.62 11.00 -27.49
N ALA A 10 2.28 9.84 -27.32
CA ALA A 10 1.73 8.58 -27.75
C ALA A 10 0.41 8.39 -26.98
N ASP A 11 -0.71 8.42 -27.70
CA ASP A 11 -2.01 8.01 -27.17
C ASP A 11 -1.90 6.51 -26.83
N ILE A 12 -1.57 6.23 -25.57
CA ILE A 12 -1.65 4.89 -25.00
C ILE A 12 -3.14 4.57 -24.99
N LYS A 13 -3.56 3.72 -25.91
CA LYS A 13 -4.93 3.23 -26.01
C LYS A 13 -5.30 2.71 -24.62
N ALA A 14 -6.18 3.42 -23.91
CA ALA A 14 -6.65 2.99 -22.61
C ALA A 14 -7.22 1.57 -22.76
N ALA A 15 -6.77 0.63 -21.92
CA ALA A 15 -7.29 -0.72 -21.94
C ALA A 15 -8.82 -0.64 -21.80
N SER A 16 -9.54 -1.32 -22.69
CA SER A 16 -11.00 -1.22 -22.76
C SER A 16 -11.62 -1.69 -21.44
N ASP A 17 -12.60 -0.94 -20.96
CA ASP A 17 -13.42 -1.36 -19.80
C ASP A 17 -14.14 -2.68 -20.16
N ARG A 18 -13.89 -3.72 -19.38
CA ARG A 18 -14.52 -5.04 -19.54
C ARG A 18 -15.93 -5.10 -18.94
N GLY A 19 -16.44 -3.96 -18.44
CA GLY A 19 -17.77 -3.87 -17.87
C GLY A 19 -17.87 -4.44 -16.44
N GLU A 20 -16.73 -4.52 -15.72
CA GLU A 20 -16.75 -5.01 -14.33
C GLU A 20 -17.65 -4.13 -13.47
N THR A 21 -18.58 -4.76 -12.77
CA THR A 21 -19.51 -4.07 -11.87
C THR A 21 -18.94 -4.02 -10.45
N VAL A 22 -19.12 -2.90 -9.76
CA VAL A 22 -18.66 -2.71 -8.38
C VAL A 22 -19.23 -3.78 -7.45
N SER A 23 -20.47 -4.25 -7.69
CA SER A 23 -21.12 -5.30 -6.91
C SER A 23 -20.37 -6.65 -6.93
N ALA A 24 -19.54 -6.90 -7.94
CA ALA A 24 -18.69 -8.10 -7.99
C ALA A 24 -17.56 -8.07 -6.93
N MET A 25 -17.17 -6.88 -6.47
CA MET A 25 -16.13 -6.67 -5.48
C MET A 25 -16.56 -5.65 -4.43
N GLU A 26 -17.81 -5.74 -3.97
CA GLU A 26 -18.33 -4.83 -2.95
C GLU A 26 -17.44 -4.86 -1.69
N PRO A 27 -17.12 -3.69 -1.11
CA PRO A 27 -16.35 -3.61 0.11
C PRO A 27 -16.96 -4.44 1.23
N LEU A 28 -16.12 -5.23 1.89
CA LEU A 28 -16.57 -6.12 2.96
C LEU A 28 -16.74 -5.35 4.26
N LEU A 29 -17.89 -5.49 4.89
CA LEU A 29 -18.17 -5.03 6.24
C LEU A 29 -18.77 -6.17 7.05
N LEU A 30 -18.52 -6.17 8.35
CA LEU A 30 -19.17 -7.07 9.26
C LEU A 30 -20.64 -6.66 9.38
N ARG A 31 -21.55 -7.49 8.90
CA ARG A 31 -23.00 -7.23 8.91
C ARG A 31 -23.53 -7.07 10.34
N GLU A 32 -24.56 -6.28 10.53
CA GLU A 32 -25.17 -6.05 11.85
C GLU A 32 -25.78 -7.32 12.45
N ASP A 33 -26.30 -8.20 11.60
CA ASP A 33 -26.87 -9.50 11.96
C ASP A 33 -25.84 -10.63 12.05
N ALA A 34 -24.55 -10.35 11.87
CA ALA A 34 -23.52 -11.37 11.90
C ALA A 34 -23.40 -12.01 13.31
N ARG A 35 -23.41 -13.34 13.36
CA ARG A 35 -23.37 -14.14 14.60
C ARG A 35 -22.29 -13.71 15.59
N TYR A 36 -21.13 -13.28 15.09
CA TYR A 36 -19.97 -12.94 15.92
C TYR A 36 -19.78 -11.42 16.10
N ARG A 37 -20.73 -10.58 15.63
CA ARG A 37 -20.54 -9.13 15.69
C ARG A 37 -20.33 -8.62 17.12
N ALA A 38 -21.19 -9.02 18.06
CA ALA A 38 -21.08 -8.58 19.45
C ALA A 38 -19.71 -8.94 20.05
N SER A 39 -19.31 -10.20 19.94
CA SER A 39 -18.02 -10.66 20.49
C SER A 39 -16.83 -10.00 19.81
N LEU A 40 -16.86 -9.73 18.51
CA LEU A 40 -15.80 -9.02 17.81
C LEU A 40 -15.74 -7.53 18.20
N THR A 41 -16.90 -6.91 18.46
CA THR A 41 -16.96 -5.53 18.95
C THR A 41 -16.34 -5.42 20.35
N ASP A 42 -16.65 -6.36 21.25
CA ASP A 42 -16.07 -6.42 22.58
C ASP A 42 -14.55 -6.62 22.54
N LEU A 43 -14.07 -7.53 21.68
CA LEU A 43 -12.63 -7.74 21.44
C LEU A 43 -11.95 -6.50 20.87
N ALA A 44 -12.57 -5.78 19.95
CA ALA A 44 -12.03 -4.53 19.40
C ALA A 44 -11.90 -3.46 20.49
N LEU A 45 -12.88 -3.35 21.38
CA LEU A 45 -12.83 -2.44 22.53
C LEU A 45 -11.75 -2.84 23.51
N GLU A 46 -11.65 -4.12 23.87
CA GLU A 46 -10.59 -4.66 24.72
C GLU A 46 -9.21 -4.41 24.16
N LEU A 47 -9.01 -4.64 22.86
CA LEU A 47 -7.75 -4.34 22.16
C LEU A 47 -7.40 -2.86 22.28
N ALA A 48 -8.35 -1.97 22.04
CA ALA A 48 -8.12 -0.52 22.16
C ALA A 48 -7.72 -0.12 23.59
N GLN A 49 -8.39 -0.67 24.60
CA GLN A 49 -8.10 -0.41 26.01
C GLN A 49 -6.70 -0.93 26.40
N LYS A 50 -6.35 -2.18 26.04
CA LYS A 50 -5.04 -2.78 26.31
C LYS A 50 -3.92 -2.00 25.59
N SER A 51 -4.13 -1.62 24.34
CA SER A 51 -3.18 -0.82 23.56
C SER A 51 -2.94 0.54 24.22
N ALA A 52 -4.00 1.23 24.65
CA ALA A 52 -3.88 2.52 25.32
C ALA A 52 -3.19 2.39 26.68
N GLY A 53 -3.49 1.33 27.45
CA GLY A 53 -2.83 1.03 28.73
C GLY A 53 -1.34 0.76 28.54
N PHE A 54 -0.99 -0.07 27.57
CA PHE A 54 0.40 -0.40 27.24
C PHE A 54 1.20 0.86 26.86
N ARG A 55 0.66 1.70 25.99
CA ARG A 55 1.32 2.96 25.60
C ARG A 55 1.59 3.89 26.77
N ARG A 56 0.67 3.99 27.73
CA ARG A 56 0.84 4.83 28.92
C ARG A 56 1.84 4.27 29.92
N SER A 57 2.09 2.97 29.93
CA SER A 57 3.02 2.31 30.85
C SER A 57 4.49 2.43 30.42
N LEU A 58 4.77 2.91 29.21
CA LEU A 58 6.12 2.97 28.66
C LEU A 58 6.66 4.40 28.60
N PRO A 59 7.94 4.62 28.91
CA PRO A 59 8.62 5.88 28.64
C PRO A 59 8.61 6.20 27.12
N GLU A 60 8.58 7.49 26.79
CA GLU A 60 8.51 7.95 25.39
C GLU A 60 9.70 7.44 24.53
N SER A 61 10.91 7.42 25.10
CA SER A 61 12.10 6.90 24.42
C SER A 61 11.96 5.42 24.03
N LEU A 62 11.33 4.62 24.91
CA LEU A 62 11.09 3.20 24.63
C LEU A 62 9.98 3.02 23.58
N LEU A 63 8.95 3.87 23.61
CA LEU A 63 7.90 3.87 22.58
C LEU A 63 8.48 4.13 21.20
N CYS A 64 9.39 5.10 21.04
CA CYS A 64 10.06 5.39 19.78
C CYS A 64 10.87 4.18 19.30
N SER A 65 11.68 3.58 20.16
CA SER A 65 12.50 2.40 19.82
C SER A 65 11.64 1.19 19.42
N LEU A 66 10.53 0.97 20.13
CA LEU A 66 9.58 -0.10 19.76
C LEU A 66 8.87 0.19 18.45
N ALA A 67 8.53 1.45 18.15
CA ALA A 67 7.93 1.82 16.88
C ALA A 67 8.89 1.55 15.71
N ASP A 68 10.18 1.85 15.86
CA ASP A 68 11.20 1.55 14.84
C ASP A 68 11.35 0.03 14.63
N LEU A 69 11.38 -0.74 15.73
CA LEU A 69 11.42 -2.20 15.65
C LEU A 69 10.19 -2.77 14.94
N VAL A 70 8.99 -2.31 15.31
CA VAL A 70 7.73 -2.78 14.70
C VAL A 70 7.69 -2.46 13.22
N ARG A 71 8.12 -1.27 12.78
CA ARG A 71 8.21 -0.92 11.35
C ARG A 71 9.14 -1.85 10.60
N SER A 72 10.31 -2.13 11.15
CA SER A 72 11.28 -3.05 10.55
C SER A 72 10.72 -4.48 10.45
N MET A 73 10.03 -4.94 11.49
CA MET A 73 9.39 -6.27 11.49
C MET A 73 8.21 -6.35 10.51
N ASN A 74 7.39 -5.31 10.42
CA ASN A 74 6.31 -5.24 9.44
C ASN A 74 6.86 -5.31 8.00
N CYS A 75 7.93 -4.56 7.72
CA CYS A 75 8.61 -4.60 6.43
C CYS A 75 9.14 -6.01 6.14
N TYR A 76 9.80 -6.64 7.10
CA TYR A 76 10.32 -8.00 6.96
C TYR A 76 9.22 -9.01 6.64
N TYR A 77 8.14 -9.03 7.43
CA TYR A 77 7.05 -10.00 7.21
C TYR A 77 6.28 -9.73 5.92
N SER A 78 6.08 -8.47 5.53
CA SER A 78 5.47 -8.14 4.24
C SER A 78 6.33 -8.66 3.08
N ASN A 79 7.64 -8.42 3.12
CA ASN A 79 8.57 -8.91 2.11
C ASN A 79 8.61 -10.45 2.08
N LEU A 80 8.58 -11.11 3.24
CA LEU A 80 8.55 -12.56 3.33
C LEU A 80 7.29 -13.17 2.68
N ILE A 81 6.13 -12.56 2.88
CA ILE A 81 4.86 -12.97 2.26
C ILE A 81 4.94 -12.86 0.74
N GLU A 82 5.58 -11.81 0.22
CA GLU A 82 5.80 -11.59 -1.21
C GLU A 82 6.94 -12.45 -1.81
N GLY A 83 7.60 -13.27 -0.98
CA GLY A 83 8.71 -14.10 -1.41
C GLY A 83 10.04 -13.35 -1.57
N HIS A 84 10.14 -12.16 -0.99
CA HIS A 84 11.36 -11.37 -0.97
C HIS A 84 12.24 -11.77 0.22
N ASP A 85 13.45 -12.22 -0.06
CA ASP A 85 14.44 -12.63 0.96
C ASP A 85 15.21 -11.42 1.50
N THR A 86 14.52 -10.60 2.28
CA THR A 86 15.07 -9.40 2.92
C THR A 86 15.15 -9.63 4.43
N HIS A 87 16.29 -10.09 4.93
CA HIS A 87 16.47 -10.35 6.35
C HIS A 87 16.48 -9.06 7.20
N PRO A 88 16.08 -9.12 8.50
CA PRO A 88 16.10 -7.95 9.40
C PRO A 88 17.46 -7.25 9.46
N VAL A 89 18.56 -8.00 9.39
CA VAL A 89 19.92 -7.42 9.35
C VAL A 89 20.16 -6.60 8.07
N ASP A 90 19.62 -7.01 6.93
CA ASP A 90 19.74 -6.26 5.68
C ASP A 90 18.89 -4.99 5.70
N ILE A 91 17.73 -5.03 6.34
CA ILE A 91 16.88 -3.86 6.59
C ILE A 91 17.61 -2.86 7.48
N GLU A 92 18.21 -3.32 8.60
CA GLU A 92 18.98 -2.46 9.49
C GLU A 92 20.16 -1.80 8.78
N ARG A 93 20.89 -2.54 7.94
CA ARG A 93 21.98 -2.01 7.12
C ARG A 93 21.49 -0.95 6.14
N ALA A 94 20.35 -1.21 5.47
CA ALA A 94 19.74 -0.25 4.53
C ALA A 94 19.37 1.06 5.21
N LEU A 95 18.83 1.02 6.42
CA LEU A 95 18.51 2.21 7.21
C LEU A 95 19.75 3.04 7.57
N LYS A 96 20.91 2.39 7.72
CA LYS A 96 22.21 3.04 7.95
C LYS A 96 22.92 3.46 6.64
N GLY A 97 22.32 3.20 5.47
CA GLY A 97 22.93 3.50 4.16
C GLY A 97 24.00 2.52 3.73
N ASP A 98 24.12 1.36 4.39
CA ASP A 98 25.05 0.28 4.05
C ASP A 98 24.36 -0.72 3.12
N TYR A 99 24.58 -0.56 1.83
CA TYR A 99 23.93 -1.38 0.80
C TYR A 99 24.83 -2.49 0.27
N SER A 100 24.21 -3.60 -0.08
CA SER A 100 24.87 -4.74 -0.71
C SER A 100 25.48 -4.38 -2.06
N LYS A 101 26.61 -5.01 -2.37
CA LYS A 101 27.22 -4.96 -3.72
C LYS A 101 26.44 -5.79 -4.73
N ASP A 102 25.70 -6.81 -4.26
CA ASP A 102 24.78 -7.58 -5.08
C ASP A 102 23.57 -6.71 -5.45
N ALA A 103 23.30 -6.57 -6.74
CA ALA A 103 22.26 -5.68 -7.26
C ALA A 103 20.87 -6.06 -6.74
N ARG A 104 20.52 -7.36 -6.76
CA ARG A 104 19.21 -7.83 -6.31
C ARG A 104 18.98 -7.58 -4.82
N LYS A 105 20.00 -7.85 -3.99
CA LYS A 105 19.92 -7.57 -2.55
C LYS A 105 19.84 -6.08 -2.27
N ARG A 106 20.59 -5.27 -3.02
CA ARG A 106 20.53 -3.81 -2.90
C ARG A 106 19.15 -3.27 -3.25
N ASP A 107 18.53 -3.77 -4.30
CA ASP A 107 17.18 -3.34 -4.71
C ASP A 107 16.15 -3.66 -3.62
N LEU A 108 16.19 -4.86 -3.03
CA LEU A 108 15.34 -5.22 -1.88
C LEU A 108 15.62 -4.34 -0.65
N GLN A 109 16.87 -3.95 -0.41
CA GLN A 109 17.23 -3.02 0.67
C GLN A 109 16.68 -1.61 0.43
N LEU A 110 16.71 -1.11 -0.80
CA LEU A 110 16.15 0.19 -1.18
C LEU A 110 14.63 0.19 -1.05
N GLU A 111 13.97 -0.87 -1.48
CA GLU A 111 12.53 -1.07 -1.30
C GLU A 111 12.13 -1.10 0.18
N ALA A 112 12.85 -1.87 1.00
CA ALA A 112 12.60 -1.94 2.44
C ALA A 112 12.77 -0.58 3.13
N LYS A 113 13.79 0.18 2.77
CA LYS A 113 13.99 1.54 3.28
C LYS A 113 12.83 2.46 2.88
N ALA A 114 12.42 2.44 1.62
CA ALA A 114 11.29 3.23 1.12
C ALA A 114 10.00 2.89 1.88
N HIS A 115 9.74 1.61 2.12
CA HIS A 115 8.59 1.14 2.91
C HIS A 115 8.61 1.74 4.31
N ILE A 116 9.73 1.64 5.03
CA ILE A 116 9.87 2.12 6.41
C ILE A 116 9.72 3.65 6.48
N GLU A 117 10.32 4.39 5.56
CA GLU A 117 10.20 5.85 5.51
C GLU A 117 8.75 6.31 5.27
N VAL A 118 8.02 5.63 4.40
CA VAL A 118 6.59 5.92 4.19
C VAL A 118 5.76 5.57 5.42
N GLN A 119 6.05 4.45 6.08
CA GLN A 119 5.35 4.06 7.31
C GLN A 119 5.63 5.07 8.44
N GLN A 120 6.86 5.54 8.61
CA GLN A 120 7.19 6.62 9.56
C GLN A 120 6.39 7.89 9.30
N TRP A 121 6.25 8.30 8.02
CA TRP A 121 5.43 9.43 7.65
C TRP A 121 3.94 9.22 7.98
N ILE A 122 3.41 8.02 7.77
CA ILE A 122 2.03 7.67 8.14
C ILE A 122 1.85 7.76 9.66
N ASP A 123 2.75 7.17 10.43
CA ASP A 123 2.72 7.15 11.90
C ASP A 123 2.81 8.56 12.50
N ALA A 124 3.56 9.46 11.83
CA ALA A 124 3.61 10.88 12.17
C ALA A 124 2.34 11.68 11.78
N GLY A 125 1.29 11.00 11.33
CA GLY A 125 0.01 11.63 10.97
C GLY A 125 -0.04 12.23 9.57
N GLY A 126 0.87 11.85 8.69
CA GLY A 126 0.97 12.42 7.33
C GLY A 126 -0.28 12.21 6.46
N LEU A 127 -1.04 11.13 6.71
CA LEU A 127 -2.31 10.87 6.01
C LEU A 127 -3.49 11.71 6.51
N LYS A 128 -3.43 12.27 7.71
CA LYS A 128 -4.51 13.11 8.28
C LYS A 128 -5.90 12.46 8.14
N SER A 129 -6.04 11.21 8.55
CA SER A 129 -7.27 10.40 8.46
C SER A 129 -7.74 10.06 7.03
N ARG A 130 -6.87 10.15 6.03
CA ARG A 130 -7.17 9.83 4.62
C ARG A 130 -6.71 8.44 4.19
N SER A 131 -6.47 7.52 5.13
CA SER A 131 -5.89 6.18 4.84
C SER A 131 -6.68 5.36 3.82
N VAL A 132 -8.00 5.51 3.80
CA VAL A 132 -8.89 4.77 2.90
C VAL A 132 -9.47 5.64 1.77
N THR A 133 -9.00 6.87 1.62
CA THR A 133 -9.42 7.75 0.52
C THR A 133 -8.56 7.53 -0.73
N VAL A 134 -9.12 7.76 -1.90
CA VAL A 134 -8.37 7.70 -3.17
C VAL A 134 -7.15 8.61 -3.11
N ALA A 135 -7.32 9.83 -2.58
CA ALA A 135 -6.22 10.78 -2.41
C ALA A 135 -5.13 10.29 -1.46
N GLY A 136 -5.51 9.61 -0.36
CA GLY A 136 -4.56 9.04 0.59
C GLY A 136 -3.79 7.86 -0.01
N ILE A 137 -4.49 6.94 -0.65
CA ILE A 137 -3.90 5.77 -1.32
C ILE A 137 -2.89 6.19 -2.38
N THR A 138 -3.27 7.13 -3.26
CA THR A 138 -2.38 7.64 -4.31
C THR A 138 -1.21 8.44 -3.75
N GLU A 139 -1.38 9.12 -2.60
CA GLU A 139 -0.27 9.81 -1.93
C GLU A 139 0.75 8.82 -1.31
N VAL A 140 0.29 7.71 -0.70
CA VAL A 140 1.17 6.63 -0.23
C VAL A 140 1.98 6.07 -1.39
N HIS A 141 1.31 5.69 -2.49
CA HIS A 141 1.96 5.21 -3.70
C HIS A 141 2.97 6.22 -4.27
N ARG A 142 2.60 7.50 -4.33
CA ARG A 142 3.50 8.55 -4.81
C ARG A 142 4.76 8.65 -3.96
N ARG A 143 4.63 8.63 -2.65
CA ARG A 143 5.78 8.73 -1.73
C ARG A 143 6.69 7.53 -1.84
N PHE A 144 6.11 6.33 -1.84
CA PHE A 144 6.87 5.10 -1.97
C PHE A 144 7.65 5.08 -3.29
N CYS A 145 6.99 5.27 -4.41
CA CYS A 145 7.64 5.24 -5.72
C CYS A 145 8.70 6.34 -5.91
N LYS A 146 8.53 7.52 -5.28
CA LYS A 146 9.55 8.58 -5.34
C LYS A 146 10.85 8.26 -4.60
N LEU A 147 10.82 7.33 -3.67
CA LEU A 147 11.99 6.87 -2.93
C LEU A 147 12.75 5.75 -3.66
N LEU A 148 12.12 5.14 -4.67
CA LEU A 148 12.72 4.07 -5.45
C LEU A 148 13.56 4.62 -6.60
N PRO A 149 14.68 3.96 -6.94
CA PRO A 149 15.42 4.27 -8.16
C PRO A 149 14.58 3.97 -9.41
N ALA A 150 14.88 4.67 -10.50
CA ALA A 150 14.13 4.59 -11.75
C ALA A 150 14.02 3.15 -12.30
N ASP A 151 15.07 2.35 -12.11
CA ASP A 151 15.10 0.97 -12.59
C ASP A 151 14.03 0.08 -11.91
N LEU A 152 13.72 0.34 -10.63
CA LEU A 152 12.67 -0.37 -9.90
C LEU A 152 11.24 0.09 -10.28
N LEU A 153 11.13 1.21 -10.97
CA LEU A 153 9.86 1.69 -11.52
C LEU A 153 9.63 1.23 -12.97
N SER A 154 10.57 0.50 -13.56
CA SER A 154 10.45 -0.02 -14.91
C SER A 154 9.86 -1.43 -14.89
N VAL A 155 8.71 -1.60 -15.52
CA VAL A 155 8.00 -2.88 -15.62
C VAL A 155 8.01 -3.33 -17.08
N GLU A 156 8.33 -4.59 -17.33
CA GLU A 156 8.27 -5.20 -18.65
C GLU A 156 7.02 -6.05 -18.77
N ASP A 157 6.24 -5.84 -19.81
CA ASP A 157 5.12 -6.71 -20.18
C ASP A 157 5.69 -8.06 -20.67
N PRO A 158 5.41 -9.18 -20.01
CA PRO A 158 6.00 -10.47 -20.36
C PRO A 158 5.55 -10.99 -21.74
N ALA A 159 4.39 -10.54 -22.23
CA ALA A 159 3.83 -10.99 -23.52
C ALA A 159 4.38 -10.16 -24.69
N THR A 160 4.45 -8.84 -24.51
CA THR A 160 4.82 -7.90 -25.60
C THR A 160 6.27 -7.45 -25.53
N ARG A 161 6.96 -7.68 -24.38
CA ARG A 161 8.31 -7.16 -24.08
C ARG A 161 8.38 -5.63 -24.05
N GLU A 162 7.25 -4.96 -24.08
CA GLU A 162 7.18 -3.52 -23.97
C GLU A 162 7.50 -3.10 -22.53
N ARG A 163 8.37 -2.11 -22.38
CA ARG A 163 8.68 -1.51 -21.08
C ARG A 163 7.86 -0.26 -20.86
N PHE A 164 7.35 -0.13 -19.64
CA PHE A 164 6.66 1.08 -19.20
C PHE A 164 7.12 1.45 -17.79
N THR A 165 7.04 2.74 -17.50
CA THR A 165 7.45 3.26 -16.19
C THR A 165 6.23 3.51 -15.33
N VAL A 166 6.28 3.04 -14.08
CA VAL A 166 5.29 3.36 -13.05
C VAL A 166 5.40 4.84 -12.70
N VAL A 167 4.31 5.58 -12.84
CA VAL A 167 4.26 7.01 -12.49
C VAL A 167 3.83 7.16 -11.04
N PRO A 168 4.66 7.77 -10.18
CA PRO A 168 4.36 7.92 -8.77
C PRO A 168 3.03 8.64 -8.49
N GLY A 169 2.08 7.95 -7.87
CA GLY A 169 0.78 8.49 -7.51
C GLY A 169 -0.28 8.43 -8.61
N GLU A 170 0.02 7.87 -9.78
CA GLU A 170 -0.98 7.62 -10.81
C GLU A 170 -1.56 6.20 -10.71
N LEU A 171 -2.83 6.07 -11.06
CA LEU A 171 -3.46 4.77 -11.23
C LEU A 171 -2.94 4.11 -12.50
N ARG A 172 -2.83 2.78 -12.47
CA ARG A 172 -2.34 2.00 -13.61
C ARG A 172 -3.20 2.21 -14.86
N ARG A 173 -2.55 2.17 -16.02
CA ARG A 173 -3.19 2.32 -17.33
C ARG A 173 -3.16 1.03 -18.16
N LYS A 174 -2.49 -0.02 -17.64
CA LYS A 174 -2.38 -1.34 -18.29
C LYS A 174 -3.04 -2.40 -17.41
N ASP A 175 -3.44 -3.49 -18.03
CA ASP A 175 -3.93 -4.67 -17.32
C ASP A 175 -2.82 -5.27 -16.45
N VAL A 176 -3.24 -5.88 -15.35
CA VAL A 176 -2.36 -6.60 -14.43
C VAL A 176 -2.91 -7.99 -14.22
N GLN A 177 -2.03 -8.96 -14.27
CA GLN A 177 -2.34 -10.35 -13.98
C GLN A 177 -1.32 -10.91 -13.00
N VAL A 178 -1.79 -11.58 -11.96
CA VAL A 178 -0.96 -12.28 -10.97
C VAL A 178 -1.37 -13.75 -10.96
N GLY A 179 -0.52 -14.60 -11.48
CA GLY A 179 -0.87 -16.01 -11.69
C GLY A 179 -2.07 -16.17 -12.61
N ARG A 180 -3.18 -16.72 -12.08
CA ARG A 180 -4.45 -16.87 -12.80
C ARG A 180 -5.44 -15.73 -12.56
N HIS A 181 -5.13 -14.83 -11.65
CA HIS A 181 -6.00 -13.71 -11.32
C HIS A 181 -5.74 -12.54 -12.26
N VAL A 182 -6.76 -12.15 -13.01
CA VAL A 182 -6.75 -10.95 -13.84
C VAL A 182 -7.44 -9.84 -13.05
N ALA A 183 -6.70 -8.77 -12.74
CA ALA A 183 -7.25 -7.62 -12.03
C ALA A 183 -8.32 -6.91 -12.88
N ILE A 184 -9.18 -6.10 -12.23
CA ILE A 184 -10.16 -5.26 -12.94
C ILE A 184 -9.46 -4.40 -14.00
N SER A 185 -10.19 -4.03 -15.06
CA SER A 185 -9.63 -3.19 -16.11
C SER A 185 -9.16 -1.84 -15.56
N PRO A 186 -8.08 -1.26 -16.10
CA PRO A 186 -7.54 0.02 -15.62
C PRO A 186 -8.56 1.15 -15.56
N SER A 187 -9.45 1.22 -16.55
CA SER A 187 -10.54 2.21 -16.61
C SER A 187 -11.63 2.00 -15.54
N ALA A 188 -11.71 0.80 -14.94
CA ALA A 188 -12.61 0.49 -13.85
C ALA A 188 -12.06 0.90 -12.48
N VAL A 189 -10.73 0.95 -12.30
CA VAL A 189 -10.08 1.24 -11.01
C VAL A 189 -10.65 2.47 -10.31
N PRO A 190 -10.87 3.62 -10.99
CA PRO A 190 -11.42 4.80 -10.30
C PRO A 190 -12.78 4.56 -9.65
N ARG A 191 -13.71 3.84 -10.30
CA ARG A 191 -15.05 3.58 -9.73
C ARG A 191 -15.00 2.61 -8.55
N PHE A 192 -14.08 1.63 -8.58
CA PHE A 192 -13.89 0.72 -7.45
C PHE A 192 -13.26 1.42 -6.25
N LEU A 193 -12.26 2.26 -6.48
CA LEU A 193 -11.64 3.06 -5.40
C LEU A 193 -12.62 4.09 -4.83
N ALA A 194 -13.46 4.72 -5.66
CA ALA A 194 -14.50 5.62 -5.17
C ALA A 194 -15.50 4.89 -4.27
N ARG A 195 -15.89 3.66 -4.63
CA ARG A 195 -16.75 2.84 -3.77
C ARG A 195 -16.06 2.40 -2.48
N PHE A 196 -14.79 2.04 -2.55
CA PHE A 196 -13.96 1.73 -1.39
C PHE A 196 -13.92 2.92 -0.41
N GLU A 197 -13.61 4.11 -0.89
CA GLU A 197 -13.62 5.33 -0.09
C GLU A 197 -15.01 5.59 0.52
N GLN A 198 -16.07 5.50 -0.28
CA GLN A 198 -17.44 5.72 0.18
C GLN A 198 -17.81 4.83 1.37
N VAL A 199 -17.36 3.57 1.36
CA VAL A 199 -17.73 2.59 2.40
C VAL A 199 -16.87 2.73 3.65
N TYR A 200 -15.57 2.96 3.48
CA TYR A 200 -14.63 2.90 4.62
C TYR A 200 -14.28 4.25 5.25
N ALA A 201 -14.39 5.36 4.52
CA ALA A 201 -13.99 6.68 5.05
C ALA A 201 -14.88 7.22 6.16
N GLY A 202 -16.14 6.80 6.24
CA GLY A 202 -17.11 7.27 7.24
C GLY A 202 -17.22 6.43 8.51
N LEU A 203 -16.41 5.39 8.66
CA LEU A 203 -16.52 4.46 9.79
C LEU A 203 -16.05 5.07 11.11
N GLY A 204 -16.73 4.74 12.20
CA GLY A 204 -16.30 5.04 13.56
C GLY A 204 -15.06 4.26 13.97
N LYS A 205 -14.39 4.67 15.07
CA LYS A 205 -13.12 4.07 15.51
C LYS A 205 -13.19 2.55 15.72
N THR A 206 -14.23 2.05 16.35
CA THR A 206 -14.44 0.61 16.58
C THR A 206 -14.68 -0.12 15.27
N GLU A 207 -15.53 0.43 14.41
CA GLU A 207 -15.78 -0.14 13.08
C GLU A 207 -14.52 -0.17 12.21
N CYS A 208 -13.64 0.84 12.31
CA CYS A 208 -12.36 0.85 11.62
C CYS A 208 -11.47 -0.33 12.02
N ILE A 209 -11.46 -0.73 13.30
CA ILE A 209 -10.70 -1.90 13.77
C ILE A 209 -11.26 -3.17 13.12
N LEU A 210 -12.59 -3.33 13.12
CA LEU A 210 -13.27 -4.49 12.54
C LEU A 210 -13.11 -4.54 11.01
N ALA A 211 -13.14 -3.38 10.37
CA ALA A 211 -13.06 -3.27 8.91
C ALA A 211 -11.63 -3.32 8.35
N ALA A 212 -10.59 -3.14 9.18
CA ALA A 212 -9.21 -3.03 8.70
C ALA A 212 -8.77 -4.22 7.85
N ALA A 213 -9.01 -5.45 8.31
CA ALA A 213 -8.67 -6.67 7.58
C ALA A 213 -9.49 -6.80 6.28
N ALA A 214 -10.77 -6.41 6.32
CA ALA A 214 -11.66 -6.44 5.17
C ALA A 214 -11.27 -5.40 4.12
N ALA A 215 -10.88 -4.20 4.55
CA ALA A 215 -10.38 -3.15 3.67
C ALA A 215 -9.07 -3.58 2.98
N HIS A 216 -8.13 -4.15 3.73
CA HIS A 216 -6.88 -4.68 3.17
C HIS A 216 -7.14 -5.79 2.13
N HIS A 217 -8.09 -6.67 2.39
CA HIS A 217 -8.43 -7.77 1.46
C HIS A 217 -9.04 -7.27 0.15
N ARG A 218 -9.63 -6.06 0.12
CA ARG A 218 -10.31 -5.49 -1.05
C ARG A 218 -9.49 -4.47 -1.83
N LEU A 219 -8.37 -4.01 -1.29
CA LEU A 219 -7.45 -3.09 -1.97
C LEU A 219 -6.45 -3.85 -2.83
#